data_20dc98f2266706ee1c6d375cd620e1a7
#
_entry.id   20dc98f2266706ee1c6d375cd620e1a7
#
_cell.length_a   1.000
_cell.length_b   1.000
_cell.length_c   1.000
_cell.angle_alpha   90.00
_cell.angle_beta   90.00
_cell.angle_gamma   90.00
#
_symmetry.space_group_name_H-M   'P 1'
#
loop_
_entity.id
_entity.type
_entity.pdbx_description
1 polymer ?
#
loop_
_entity_poly.entity_id
_entity_poly.type
_entity_poly.pdbx_seq_one_letter_code
_entity_poly.pdbx_strand_id
1 'polypeptide(L)'
;MTDTSPTKAASGVEALIQRLREEGVAKGEAEARALVSAAEQQAAAMLQAAYAEAGKVREQLKQEAERFDAAGREALAMAFRDTVIRLRDELTRRFQVEVGRLVGQELEQTEVIRELLLQLGIIAGDQARLDRQSRFTVQLPARLVGLEELRKKPEELEAGTLTQLVSSITGNLLREGVEFHPVAHTGRGIRLFLRDGAMQVDLTDEACAAILLEHLQPRFRALLEGVVK
;
A
#
# COMPACT_ATOMS: atom_id res chain seq x y z
N MET A 1 -52.99 -45.14 -110.99
CA MET A 1 -53.67 -45.35 -109.68
C MET A 1 -52.70 -45.42 -108.61
N THR A 2 -52.45 -44.30 -107.94
CA THR A 2 -51.52 -44.16 -106.84
C THR A 2 -52.33 -43.77 -105.60
N ASP A 3 -52.58 -44.78 -104.82
CA ASP A 3 -53.18 -44.58 -103.50
C ASP A 3 -52.03 -44.38 -102.46
N THR A 4 -51.72 -43.14 -102.22
CA THR A 4 -50.73 -42.80 -101.24
C THR A 4 -51.50 -42.53 -99.95
N SER A 5 -51.56 -43.50 -99.08
CA SER A 5 -52.32 -43.49 -97.86
C SER A 5 -51.86 -42.37 -96.89
N PRO A 6 -52.66 -41.39 -96.50
CA PRO A 6 -52.33 -40.30 -95.59
C PRO A 6 -52.09 -40.75 -94.15
N THR A 7 -52.44 -41.99 -93.83
CA THR A 7 -52.38 -42.59 -92.52
C THR A 7 -50.93 -42.85 -91.99
N LYS A 8 -49.95 -43.14 -92.90
CA LYS A 8 -48.56 -43.43 -92.49
C LYS A 8 -47.82 -42.14 -92.09
N ALA A 9 -48.09 -41.01 -92.74
CA ALA A 9 -47.43 -39.74 -92.37
C ALA A 9 -47.99 -39.18 -91.06
N ALA A 10 -49.29 -39.32 -90.78
CA ALA A 10 -49.88 -38.92 -89.46
C ALA A 10 -49.35 -39.76 -88.31
N SER A 11 -49.21 -41.06 -88.48
CA SER A 11 -48.62 -41.96 -87.44
C SER A 11 -47.14 -41.65 -87.17
N GLY A 12 -46.35 -41.21 -88.10
CA GLY A 12 -44.95 -40.80 -87.93
C GLY A 12 -44.80 -39.48 -87.12
N VAL A 13 -45.74 -38.54 -87.39
CA VAL A 13 -45.74 -37.26 -86.63
C VAL A 13 -46.18 -37.47 -85.19
N GLU A 14 -47.19 -38.32 -84.94
CA GLU A 14 -47.62 -38.66 -83.59
C GLU A 14 -46.54 -39.38 -82.80
N ALA A 15 -45.81 -40.30 -83.39
CA ALA A 15 -44.69 -40.98 -82.79
C ALA A 15 -43.53 -39.99 -82.45
N LEU A 16 -43.29 -38.98 -83.31
CA LEU A 16 -42.30 -37.97 -83.08
C LEU A 16 -42.70 -37.02 -81.89
N ILE A 17 -43.96 -36.62 -81.87
CA ILE A 17 -44.52 -35.80 -80.79
C ILE A 17 -44.41 -36.56 -79.42
N GLN A 18 -44.77 -37.85 -79.40
CA GLN A 18 -44.69 -38.68 -78.24
C GLN A 18 -43.22 -38.80 -77.73
N ARG A 19 -42.30 -39.05 -78.66
CA ARG A 19 -40.89 -39.11 -78.35
C ARG A 19 -40.30 -37.79 -77.77
N LEU A 20 -40.66 -36.68 -78.44
CA LEU A 20 -40.28 -35.33 -77.95
C LEU A 20 -40.86 -35.04 -76.56
N ARG A 21 -42.10 -35.52 -76.31
CA ARG A 21 -42.72 -35.37 -74.97
C ARG A 21 -42.04 -36.22 -73.92
N GLU A 22 -41.70 -37.46 -74.23
CA GLU A 22 -41.01 -38.37 -73.34
C GLU A 22 -39.58 -37.90 -73.03
N GLU A 23 -38.83 -37.43 -74.08
CA GLU A 23 -37.52 -36.86 -73.92
C GLU A 23 -37.56 -35.54 -73.14
N GLY A 24 -38.58 -34.67 -73.43
CA GLY A 24 -38.73 -33.43 -72.64
C GLY A 24 -39.08 -33.65 -71.18
N VAL A 25 -39.96 -34.60 -70.88
CA VAL A 25 -40.31 -34.98 -69.49
C VAL A 25 -39.11 -35.61 -68.82
N ALA A 26 -38.40 -36.55 -69.45
CA ALA A 26 -37.22 -37.20 -68.90
C ALA A 26 -36.10 -36.18 -68.60
N LYS A 27 -35.89 -35.21 -69.51
CA LYS A 27 -34.94 -34.13 -69.34
C LYS A 27 -35.33 -33.19 -68.16
N GLY A 28 -36.66 -32.80 -68.16
CA GLY A 28 -37.16 -31.95 -67.05
C GLY A 28 -37.06 -32.62 -65.67
N GLU A 29 -37.36 -33.92 -65.62
CA GLU A 29 -37.18 -34.69 -64.37
C GLU A 29 -35.71 -34.82 -63.95
N ALA A 30 -34.77 -34.99 -64.89
CA ALA A 30 -33.36 -35.06 -64.65
C ALA A 30 -32.82 -33.71 -64.12
N GLU A 31 -33.23 -32.59 -64.75
CA GLU A 31 -32.87 -31.24 -64.31
C GLU A 31 -33.50 -30.92 -62.98
N ALA A 32 -34.75 -31.30 -62.72
CA ALA A 32 -35.36 -31.11 -61.38
C ALA A 32 -34.64 -31.89 -60.29
N ARG A 33 -34.27 -33.15 -60.53
CA ARG A 33 -33.51 -33.98 -59.61
C ARG A 33 -32.11 -33.37 -59.36
N ALA A 34 -31.42 -32.90 -60.38
CA ALA A 34 -30.14 -32.25 -60.27
C ALA A 34 -30.24 -30.96 -59.44
N LEU A 35 -31.28 -30.15 -59.65
CA LEU A 35 -31.51 -28.91 -58.89
C LEU A 35 -31.80 -29.21 -57.39
N VAL A 36 -32.66 -30.19 -57.10
CA VAL A 36 -32.97 -30.61 -55.74
C VAL A 36 -31.69 -31.11 -55.03
N SER A 37 -30.94 -32.00 -55.70
CA SER A 37 -29.65 -32.51 -55.14
C SER A 37 -28.64 -31.41 -54.93
N ALA A 38 -28.53 -30.44 -55.85
CA ALA A 38 -27.65 -29.27 -55.62
C ALA A 38 -28.10 -28.41 -54.44
N ALA A 39 -29.43 -28.18 -54.33
CA ALA A 39 -29.98 -27.44 -53.18
C ALA A 39 -29.77 -28.17 -51.84
N GLU A 40 -29.95 -29.48 -51.80
CA GLU A 40 -29.67 -30.30 -50.62
C GLU A 40 -28.19 -30.25 -50.19
N GLN A 41 -27.29 -30.37 -51.20
CA GLN A 41 -25.83 -30.24 -50.95
C GLN A 41 -25.46 -28.85 -50.41
N GLN A 42 -26.04 -27.78 -51.00
CA GLN A 42 -25.82 -26.43 -50.55
C GLN A 42 -26.35 -26.22 -49.13
N ALA A 43 -27.54 -26.71 -48.83
CA ALA A 43 -28.13 -26.64 -47.48
C ALA A 43 -27.27 -27.40 -46.47
N ALA A 44 -26.80 -28.60 -46.80
CA ALA A 44 -25.89 -29.38 -45.94
C ALA A 44 -24.57 -28.65 -45.71
N ALA A 45 -23.97 -28.06 -46.73
CA ALA A 45 -22.74 -27.28 -46.63
C ALA A 45 -22.94 -26.02 -45.75
N MET A 46 -24.05 -25.32 -45.89
CA MET A 46 -24.40 -24.16 -45.05
C MET A 46 -24.58 -24.56 -43.59
N LEU A 47 -25.26 -25.65 -43.31
CA LEU A 47 -25.42 -26.17 -41.95
C LEU A 47 -24.09 -26.58 -41.35
N GLN A 48 -23.24 -27.25 -42.12
CA GLN A 48 -21.90 -27.63 -41.64
C GLN A 48 -21.03 -26.42 -41.37
N ALA A 49 -21.06 -25.40 -42.22
CA ALA A 49 -20.34 -24.14 -41.99
C ALA A 49 -20.88 -23.40 -40.76
N ALA A 50 -22.20 -23.35 -40.57
CA ALA A 50 -22.81 -22.73 -39.40
C ALA A 50 -22.44 -23.44 -38.08
N TYR A 51 -22.42 -24.78 -38.05
CA TYR A 51 -21.96 -25.55 -36.89
C TYR A 51 -20.49 -25.35 -36.62
N ALA A 52 -19.66 -25.31 -37.65
CA ALA A 52 -18.23 -25.04 -37.49
C ALA A 52 -17.97 -23.65 -36.91
N GLU A 53 -18.70 -22.63 -37.41
CA GLU A 53 -18.60 -21.26 -36.91
C GLU A 53 -19.11 -21.16 -35.45
N ALA A 54 -20.26 -21.73 -35.16
CA ALA A 54 -20.76 -21.81 -33.78
C ALA A 54 -19.79 -22.53 -32.82
N GLY A 55 -19.10 -23.56 -33.29
CA GLY A 55 -18.04 -24.24 -32.54
C GLY A 55 -16.86 -23.33 -32.25
N LYS A 56 -16.38 -22.57 -33.24
CA LYS A 56 -15.30 -21.60 -33.07
C LYS A 56 -15.66 -20.49 -32.06
N VAL A 57 -16.86 -19.91 -32.22
CA VAL A 57 -17.35 -18.87 -31.32
C VAL A 57 -17.46 -19.39 -29.88
N ARG A 58 -17.96 -20.60 -29.72
CA ARG A 58 -18.06 -21.22 -28.39
C ARG A 58 -16.69 -21.44 -27.75
N GLU A 59 -15.70 -21.90 -28.51
CA GLU A 59 -14.35 -22.08 -28.03
C GLU A 59 -13.66 -20.76 -27.67
N GLN A 60 -13.85 -19.72 -28.49
CA GLN A 60 -13.35 -18.38 -28.23
C GLN A 60 -13.96 -17.81 -26.94
N LEU A 61 -15.29 -17.89 -26.79
CA LEU A 61 -15.96 -17.44 -25.56
C LEU A 61 -15.47 -18.19 -24.31
N LYS A 62 -15.23 -19.49 -24.41
CA LYS A 62 -14.67 -20.27 -23.32
C LYS A 62 -13.27 -19.78 -22.92
N GLN A 63 -12.41 -19.57 -23.91
CA GLN A 63 -11.05 -19.04 -23.67
C GLN A 63 -11.08 -17.63 -23.11
N GLU A 64 -11.97 -16.77 -23.59
CA GLU A 64 -12.15 -15.43 -23.03
C GLU A 64 -12.65 -15.46 -21.59
N ALA A 65 -13.60 -16.33 -21.27
CA ALA A 65 -14.11 -16.51 -19.92
C ALA A 65 -13.00 -17.00 -18.95
N GLU A 66 -12.20 -17.98 -19.40
CA GLU A 66 -11.07 -18.49 -18.61
C GLU A 66 -10.00 -17.40 -18.39
N ARG A 67 -9.67 -16.61 -19.40
CA ARG A 67 -8.76 -15.46 -19.28
C ARG A 67 -9.30 -14.39 -18.34
N PHE A 68 -10.58 -14.06 -18.47
CA PHE A 68 -11.23 -13.08 -17.60
C PHE A 68 -11.24 -13.52 -16.14
N ASP A 69 -11.54 -14.79 -15.89
CA ASP A 69 -11.52 -15.34 -14.52
C ASP A 69 -10.10 -15.35 -13.94
N ALA A 70 -9.10 -15.75 -14.72
CA ALA A 70 -7.71 -15.72 -14.31
C ALA A 70 -7.23 -14.28 -14.00
N ALA A 71 -7.50 -13.34 -14.92
CA ALA A 71 -7.15 -11.93 -14.73
C ALA A 71 -7.88 -11.31 -13.52
N GLY A 72 -9.16 -11.67 -13.32
CA GLY A 72 -9.94 -11.24 -12.15
C GLY A 72 -9.35 -11.72 -10.83
N ARG A 73 -8.95 -12.99 -10.75
CA ARG A 73 -8.28 -13.54 -9.56
C ARG A 73 -6.94 -12.87 -9.30
N GLU A 74 -6.16 -12.63 -10.33
CA GLU A 74 -4.87 -11.94 -10.21
C GLU A 74 -5.05 -10.49 -9.75
N ALA A 75 -6.01 -9.75 -10.32
CA ALA A 75 -6.34 -8.39 -9.90
C ALA A 75 -6.79 -8.33 -8.44
N LEU A 76 -7.63 -9.27 -7.99
CA LEU A 76 -8.05 -9.39 -6.60
C LEU A 76 -6.86 -9.70 -5.67
N ALA A 77 -5.96 -10.59 -6.07
CA ALA A 77 -4.77 -10.92 -5.27
C ALA A 77 -3.83 -9.70 -5.14
N MET A 78 -3.65 -8.91 -6.22
CA MET A 78 -2.90 -7.66 -6.18
C MET A 78 -3.58 -6.62 -5.28
N ALA A 79 -4.88 -6.40 -5.43
CA ALA A 79 -5.64 -5.45 -4.61
C ALA A 79 -5.61 -5.82 -3.12
N PHE A 80 -5.69 -7.11 -2.80
CA PHE A 80 -5.53 -7.59 -1.43
C PHE A 80 -4.13 -7.29 -0.89
N ARG A 81 -3.08 -7.59 -1.66
CA ARG A 81 -1.69 -7.30 -1.27
C ARG A 81 -1.48 -5.81 -1.02
N ASP A 82 -1.96 -4.97 -1.93
CA ASP A 82 -1.86 -3.52 -1.78
C ASP A 82 -2.60 -3.01 -0.53
N THR A 83 -3.77 -3.57 -0.26
CA THR A 83 -4.54 -3.22 0.94
C THR A 83 -3.80 -3.60 2.21
N VAL A 84 -3.19 -4.79 2.26
CA VAL A 84 -2.38 -5.24 3.41
C VAL A 84 -1.15 -4.35 3.60
N ILE A 85 -0.47 -3.96 2.51
CA ILE A 85 0.67 -3.05 2.58
C ILE A 85 0.25 -1.69 3.15
N ARG A 86 -0.81 -1.07 2.60
CA ARG A 86 -1.33 0.21 3.08
C ARG A 86 -1.77 0.16 4.54
N LEU A 87 -2.42 -0.93 4.95
CA LEU A 87 -2.81 -1.12 6.35
C LEU A 87 -1.59 -1.19 7.26
N ARG A 88 -0.56 -1.94 6.86
CA ARG A 88 0.70 -2.05 7.60
C ARG A 88 1.39 -0.70 7.75
N ASP A 89 1.47 0.08 6.67
CA ASP A 89 2.07 1.40 6.68
C ASP A 89 1.30 2.36 7.59
N GLU A 90 -0.03 2.35 7.52
CA GLU A 90 -0.89 3.18 8.39
C GLU A 90 -0.74 2.80 9.88
N LEU A 91 -0.71 1.50 10.19
CA LEU A 91 -0.48 1.03 11.56
C LEU A 91 0.91 1.43 12.07
N THR A 92 1.94 1.33 11.22
CA THR A 92 3.30 1.75 11.57
C THR A 92 3.34 3.26 11.84
N ARG A 93 2.72 4.05 11.00
CA ARG A 93 2.64 5.50 11.19
C ARG A 93 1.90 5.88 12.48
N ARG A 94 0.78 5.24 12.77
CA ARG A 94 0.02 5.46 14.02
C ARG A 94 0.85 5.06 15.24
N PHE A 95 1.56 3.95 15.16
CA PHE A 95 2.46 3.53 16.22
C PHE A 95 3.55 4.57 16.50
N GLN A 96 4.19 5.12 15.45
CA GLN A 96 5.19 6.17 15.61
C GLN A 96 4.62 7.43 16.27
N VAL A 97 3.45 7.87 15.85
CA VAL A 97 2.76 9.04 16.43
C VAL A 97 2.43 8.80 17.91
N GLU A 98 1.94 7.60 18.24
CA GLU A 98 1.58 7.26 19.61
C GLU A 98 2.80 7.15 20.53
N VAL A 99 3.90 6.56 20.07
CA VAL A 99 5.17 6.56 20.82
C VAL A 99 5.64 7.99 21.08
N GLY A 100 5.63 8.86 20.06
CA GLY A 100 6.00 10.26 20.24
C GLY A 100 5.09 10.98 21.24
N ARG A 101 3.79 10.74 21.19
CA ARG A 101 2.83 11.30 22.14
C ARG A 101 3.08 10.85 23.57
N LEU A 102 3.31 9.55 23.78
CA LEU A 102 3.59 8.98 25.11
C LEU A 102 4.91 9.51 25.68
N VAL A 103 5.98 9.52 24.87
CA VAL A 103 7.27 10.08 25.27
C VAL A 103 7.13 11.55 25.66
N GLY A 104 6.39 12.33 24.86
CA GLY A 104 6.13 13.74 25.17
C GLY A 104 5.35 13.92 26.48
N GLN A 105 4.39 13.04 26.78
CA GLN A 105 3.66 13.08 28.05
C GLN A 105 4.54 12.73 29.24
N GLU A 106 5.40 11.70 29.11
CA GLU A 106 6.33 11.34 30.18
C GLU A 106 7.37 12.45 30.45
N LEU A 107 7.88 13.10 29.39
CA LEU A 107 8.80 14.23 29.52
C LEU A 107 8.14 15.54 30.01
N GLU A 108 6.81 15.57 30.18
CA GLU A 108 6.11 16.63 30.88
C GLU A 108 6.07 16.42 32.42
N GLN A 109 6.29 15.20 32.88
CA GLN A 109 6.27 14.88 34.30
C GLN A 109 7.50 15.45 35.00
N THR A 110 7.28 16.15 36.10
CA THR A 110 8.33 16.77 36.90
C THR A 110 9.35 15.75 37.41
N GLU A 111 8.88 14.56 37.77
CA GLU A 111 9.69 13.46 38.31
C GLU A 111 10.66 12.92 37.26
N VAL A 112 10.22 12.78 36.01
CA VAL A 112 11.07 12.31 34.89
C VAL A 112 12.15 13.33 34.57
N ILE A 113 11.80 14.60 34.51
CA ILE A 113 12.76 15.69 34.29
C ILE A 113 13.78 15.76 35.45
N ARG A 114 13.31 15.56 36.68
CA ARG A 114 14.21 15.49 37.85
C ARG A 114 15.25 14.37 37.71
N GLU A 115 14.79 13.18 37.38
CA GLU A 115 15.68 12.02 37.22
C GLU A 115 16.67 12.23 36.09
N LEU A 116 16.20 12.76 34.93
CA LEU A 116 17.08 13.12 33.82
C LEU A 116 18.15 14.13 34.23
N LEU A 117 17.79 15.18 34.97
CA LEU A 117 18.74 16.19 35.46
C LEU A 117 19.75 15.58 36.42
N LEU A 118 19.33 14.67 37.32
CA LEU A 118 20.23 13.97 38.22
C LEU A 118 21.24 13.11 37.46
N GLN A 119 20.77 12.33 36.49
CA GLN A 119 21.64 11.48 35.67
C GLN A 119 22.61 12.32 34.80
N LEU A 120 22.12 13.40 34.22
CA LEU A 120 22.97 14.34 33.49
C LEU A 120 24.00 14.99 34.41
N GLY A 121 23.61 15.34 35.66
CA GLY A 121 24.54 15.90 36.66
C GLY A 121 25.67 14.92 37.01
N ILE A 122 25.37 13.63 37.15
CA ILE A 122 26.37 12.59 37.37
C ILE A 122 27.34 12.49 36.21
N ILE A 123 26.78 12.39 34.96
CA ILE A 123 27.58 12.30 33.73
C ILE A 123 28.45 13.55 33.54
N ALA A 124 27.88 14.72 33.75
CA ALA A 124 28.61 16.00 33.66
C ALA A 124 29.72 16.11 34.72
N GLY A 125 29.45 15.70 35.97
CA GLY A 125 30.41 15.70 37.04
C GLY A 125 31.59 14.73 36.81
N ASP A 126 31.31 13.54 36.25
CA ASP A 126 32.34 12.59 35.88
C ASP A 126 33.21 13.10 34.71
N GLN A 127 32.59 13.72 33.69
CA GLN A 127 33.30 14.35 32.59
C GLN A 127 34.13 15.59 33.05
N ALA A 128 33.57 16.42 33.92
CA ALA A 128 34.26 17.59 34.47
C ALA A 128 35.48 17.22 35.33
N ARG A 129 35.45 16.07 36.00
CA ARG A 129 36.62 15.52 36.72
C ARG A 129 37.73 15.10 35.77
N LEU A 130 37.38 14.64 34.56
CA LEU A 130 38.35 14.25 33.52
C LEU A 130 38.92 15.44 32.78
N ASP A 131 38.14 16.52 32.63
CA ASP A 131 38.54 17.74 31.90
C ASP A 131 38.08 19.00 32.66
N ARG A 132 38.94 19.54 33.52
CA ARG A 132 38.66 20.71 34.38
C ARG A 132 38.36 22.02 33.64
N GLN A 133 38.41 22.04 32.32
CA GLN A 133 38.11 23.21 31.46
C GLN A 133 36.81 23.10 30.69
N SER A 134 36.07 21.99 30.82
CA SER A 134 34.81 21.79 30.09
C SER A 134 33.69 22.65 30.68
N ARG A 135 33.07 23.48 29.85
CA ARG A 135 31.83 24.18 30.17
C ARG A 135 30.67 23.38 29.68
N PHE A 136 29.62 23.34 30.48
CA PHE A 136 28.37 22.65 30.16
C PHE A 136 27.24 23.65 30.10
N THR A 137 26.47 23.61 29.04
CA THR A 137 25.25 24.40 28.90
C THR A 137 24.03 23.47 28.83
N VAL A 138 23.15 23.59 29.81
CA VAL A 138 21.89 22.83 29.88
C VAL A 138 20.76 23.73 29.44
N GLN A 139 20.09 23.39 28.35
CA GLN A 139 18.88 24.05 27.92
C GLN A 139 17.63 23.38 28.49
N LEU A 140 16.83 24.12 29.20
CA LEU A 140 15.58 23.68 29.80
C LEU A 140 14.40 24.40 29.18
N PRO A 141 13.23 23.75 29.04
CA PRO A 141 11.99 24.43 28.66
C PRO A 141 11.65 25.54 29.64
N ALA A 142 11.37 26.75 29.15
CA ALA A 142 11.07 27.91 29.98
C ALA A 142 9.88 27.71 30.95
N ARG A 143 8.99 26.78 30.64
CA ARG A 143 7.82 26.42 31.49
C ARG A 143 8.20 25.63 32.76
N LEU A 144 9.35 24.95 32.77
CA LEU A 144 9.80 24.16 33.92
C LEU A 144 10.51 25.00 34.99
N VAL A 145 10.99 26.14 34.54
CA VAL A 145 11.72 27.07 35.44
C VAL A 145 11.12 28.46 35.25
N GLY A 146 10.34 28.91 36.20
CA GLY A 146 9.90 30.31 36.23
C GLY A 146 11.13 31.20 36.21
N LEU A 147 11.31 32.03 35.18
CA LEU A 147 12.47 32.93 35.02
C LEU A 147 12.69 33.82 36.24
N GLU A 148 11.62 34.13 37.01
CA GLU A 148 11.68 34.86 38.22
C GLU A 148 12.21 34.05 39.41
N GLU A 149 11.98 32.73 39.43
CA GLU A 149 12.44 31.84 40.47
C GLU A 149 13.94 31.55 40.39
N LEU A 150 14.50 31.47 39.16
CA LEU A 150 15.95 31.35 38.93
C LEU A 150 16.74 32.59 39.41
N ARG A 151 16.08 33.74 39.51
CA ARG A 151 16.70 34.98 39.99
C ARG A 151 16.65 35.13 41.51
N LYS A 152 15.77 34.36 42.19
CA LYS A 152 15.68 34.35 43.63
C LYS A 152 16.82 33.58 44.24
N LYS A 153 17.29 34.06 45.39
CA LYS A 153 18.34 33.32 46.16
C LYS A 153 17.77 31.97 46.63
N PRO A 154 18.58 30.89 46.67
CA PRO A 154 18.13 29.56 47.08
C PRO A 154 17.41 29.51 48.45
N GLU A 155 17.68 30.47 49.31
CA GLU A 155 17.13 30.58 50.67
C GLU A 155 15.67 31.12 50.70
N GLU A 156 15.19 31.68 49.58
CA GLU A 156 13.86 32.27 49.40
C GLU A 156 12.86 31.32 48.72
N LEU A 157 13.29 30.09 48.39
CA LEU A 157 12.47 29.11 47.67
C LEU A 157 11.70 28.21 48.65
N GLU A 158 10.42 27.98 48.41
CA GLU A 158 9.58 27.12 49.24
C GLU A 158 10.06 25.64 49.18
N ALA A 159 10.10 24.96 50.34
CA ALA A 159 10.54 23.59 50.45
C ALA A 159 9.61 22.66 49.66
N GLY A 160 10.20 21.89 48.75
CA GLY A 160 9.50 20.86 47.95
C GLY A 160 9.22 21.19 46.50
N THR A 161 9.58 22.39 46.03
CA THR A 161 9.45 22.74 44.61
C THR A 161 10.57 22.14 43.75
N LEU A 162 10.27 21.87 42.49
CA LEU A 162 11.28 21.47 41.49
C LEU A 162 12.44 22.46 41.44
N THR A 163 12.15 23.73 41.68
CA THR A 163 13.08 24.86 41.73
C THR A 163 14.13 24.71 42.83
N GLN A 164 13.75 24.21 43.99
CA GLN A 164 14.75 23.92 45.05
C GLN A 164 15.70 22.81 44.66
N LEU A 165 15.19 21.76 44.03
CA LEU A 165 16.00 20.65 43.55
C LEU A 165 16.94 21.11 42.40
N VAL A 166 16.42 21.83 41.44
CA VAL A 166 17.20 22.42 40.36
C VAL A 166 18.23 23.38 40.95
N SER A 167 17.85 24.20 41.92
CA SER A 167 18.77 25.12 42.61
C SER A 167 19.85 24.38 43.42
N SER A 168 19.54 23.29 44.10
CA SER A 168 20.53 22.49 44.86
C SER A 168 21.48 21.75 43.91
N ILE A 169 20.95 21.15 42.87
CA ILE A 169 21.74 20.53 41.79
C ILE A 169 22.55 21.58 41.05
N THR A 170 21.92 22.69 40.71
CA THR A 170 22.52 23.86 40.03
C THR A 170 23.64 24.46 40.90
N GLY A 171 23.44 24.60 42.22
CA GLY A 171 24.45 25.10 43.14
C GLY A 171 25.72 24.24 43.18
N ASN A 172 25.58 22.93 43.05
CA ASN A 172 26.71 22.01 42.95
C ASN A 172 27.31 22.01 41.52
N LEU A 173 26.49 22.00 40.49
CA LEU A 173 26.93 21.99 39.09
C LEU A 173 27.49 23.35 38.63
N LEU A 174 26.97 24.47 39.13
CA LEU A 174 27.53 25.81 38.86
C LEU A 174 28.94 25.97 39.41
N ARG A 175 29.27 25.29 40.51
CA ARG A 175 30.66 25.21 41.02
C ARG A 175 31.59 24.43 40.09
N GLU A 176 31.00 23.59 39.24
CA GLU A 176 31.72 22.75 38.25
C GLU A 176 31.66 23.30 36.82
N GLY A 177 31.14 24.53 36.61
CA GLY A 177 31.11 25.17 35.29
C GLY A 177 29.92 24.83 34.41
N VAL A 178 28.79 24.48 35.00
CA VAL A 178 27.51 24.21 34.28
C VAL A 178 26.65 25.47 34.23
N GLU A 179 26.23 25.90 33.07
CA GLU A 179 25.34 27.03 32.85
C GLU A 179 23.95 26.52 32.41
N PHE A 180 22.88 27.10 32.99
CA PHE A 180 21.50 26.76 32.65
C PHE A 180 20.89 27.88 31.82
N HIS A 181 20.39 27.54 30.65
CA HIS A 181 19.70 28.49 29.74
C HIS A 181 18.24 28.07 29.54
N PRO A 182 17.28 28.84 30.05
CA PRO A 182 15.88 28.63 29.69
C PRO A 182 15.67 29.02 28.21
N VAL A 183 15.15 28.10 27.42
CA VAL A 183 14.89 28.34 26.01
C VAL A 183 13.39 28.26 25.73
N ALA A 184 12.88 29.29 25.09
CA ALA A 184 11.48 29.41 24.68
C ALA A 184 11.22 28.64 23.38
N HIS A 185 11.62 27.36 23.29
CA HIS A 185 11.27 26.58 22.13
C HIS A 185 10.22 25.53 22.44
N THR A 186 9.56 25.08 21.42
CA THR A 186 8.33 24.28 21.44
C THR A 186 8.53 22.80 21.83
N GLY A 187 9.77 22.34 22.02
CA GLY A 187 10.09 20.94 22.36
C GLY A 187 9.94 20.66 23.87
N ARG A 188 9.60 19.43 24.21
CA ARG A 188 9.60 18.88 25.57
C ARG A 188 10.96 18.22 25.81
N GLY A 189 11.41 18.19 27.08
CA GLY A 189 12.69 17.56 27.42
C GLY A 189 13.85 18.53 27.58
N ILE A 190 15.07 18.02 27.50
CA ILE A 190 16.31 18.71 27.88
C ILE A 190 17.32 18.58 26.75
N ARG A 191 18.14 19.63 26.52
CA ARG A 191 19.35 19.58 25.69
C ARG A 191 20.57 19.96 26.50
N LEU A 192 21.61 19.16 26.37
CA LEU A 192 22.88 19.39 27.00
C LEU A 192 23.94 19.67 25.94
N PHE A 193 24.66 20.76 26.08
CA PHE A 193 25.80 21.11 25.22
C PHE A 193 27.10 21.04 26.08
N LEU A 194 28.09 20.33 25.54
CA LEU A 194 29.38 20.17 26.13
C LEU A 194 30.43 20.95 25.30
N ARG A 195 31.43 21.53 25.94
CA ARG A 195 32.56 22.19 25.27
C ARG A 195 32.13 23.23 24.24
N ASP A 196 31.34 24.22 24.66
CA ASP A 196 30.87 25.32 23.81
C ASP A 196 30.17 24.86 22.51
N GLY A 197 29.44 23.74 22.60
CA GLY A 197 28.65 23.21 21.47
C GLY A 197 29.35 22.13 20.63
N ALA A 198 30.57 21.70 20.99
CA ALA A 198 31.28 20.62 20.27
C ALA A 198 30.62 19.24 20.43
N MET A 199 29.85 19.02 21.49
CA MET A 199 29.07 17.81 21.73
C MET A 199 27.69 18.20 22.25
N GLN A 200 26.64 17.61 21.69
CA GLN A 200 25.26 17.82 22.10
C GLN A 200 24.64 16.48 22.50
N VAL A 201 24.01 16.45 23.66
CA VAL A 201 23.11 15.37 24.08
C VAL A 201 21.69 15.90 24.01
N ASP A 202 20.89 15.32 23.12
CA ASP A 202 19.50 15.72 22.87
C ASP A 202 18.57 14.70 23.54
N LEU A 203 17.87 15.14 24.59
CA LEU A 203 16.86 14.38 25.33
C LEU A 203 15.49 15.03 25.17
N THR A 204 15.23 15.59 24.00
CA THR A 204 13.88 16.06 23.63
C THR A 204 12.95 14.90 23.33
N ASP A 205 11.65 15.17 23.35
CA ASP A 205 10.63 14.18 23.00
C ASP A 205 10.84 13.58 21.62
N GLU A 206 11.28 14.38 20.65
CA GLU A 206 11.60 13.92 19.30
C GLU A 206 12.81 12.96 19.30
N ALA A 207 13.90 13.32 19.98
CA ALA A 207 15.12 12.51 20.02
C ALA A 207 14.88 11.20 20.80
N CYS A 208 14.22 11.26 21.96
CA CYS A 208 13.88 10.10 22.77
C CYS A 208 12.91 9.16 22.02
N ALA A 209 11.88 9.71 21.35
CA ALA A 209 10.98 8.92 20.53
C ALA A 209 11.71 8.25 19.37
N ALA A 210 12.64 8.93 18.70
CA ALA A 210 13.42 8.36 17.62
C ALA A 210 14.24 7.14 18.08
N ILE A 211 14.95 7.24 19.20
CA ILE A 211 15.74 6.14 19.78
C ILE A 211 14.83 4.96 20.17
N LEU A 212 13.70 5.23 20.82
CA LEU A 212 12.73 4.19 21.18
C LEU A 212 12.16 3.51 19.96
N LEU A 213 11.81 4.27 18.92
CA LEU A 213 11.28 3.73 17.68
C LEU A 213 12.30 2.86 16.96
N GLU A 214 13.57 3.20 16.96
CA GLU A 214 14.62 2.35 16.38
C GLU A 214 14.62 0.94 17.00
N HIS A 215 14.38 0.82 18.30
CA HIS A 215 14.33 -0.45 19.00
C HIS A 215 12.97 -1.14 18.96
N LEU A 216 11.87 -0.38 18.91
CA LEU A 216 10.51 -0.92 18.96
C LEU A 216 9.96 -1.29 17.60
N GLN A 217 10.34 -0.59 16.52
CA GLN A 217 9.82 -0.84 15.17
C GLN A 217 10.04 -2.28 14.68
N PRO A 218 11.21 -2.93 14.86
CA PRO A 218 11.40 -4.31 14.43
C PRO A 218 10.44 -5.28 15.13
N ARG A 219 10.22 -5.08 16.44
CA ARG A 219 9.27 -5.90 17.22
C ARG A 219 7.84 -5.67 16.79
N PHE A 220 7.46 -4.42 16.55
CA PHE A 220 6.14 -4.07 16.06
C PHE A 220 5.86 -4.69 14.68
N ARG A 221 6.83 -4.64 13.75
CA ARG A 221 6.72 -5.32 12.46
C ARG A 221 6.56 -6.83 12.61
N ALA A 222 7.34 -7.46 13.48
CA ALA A 222 7.23 -8.89 13.74
C ALA A 222 5.85 -9.29 14.29
N LEU A 223 5.23 -8.45 15.12
CA LEU A 223 3.85 -8.63 15.58
C LEU A 223 2.84 -8.53 14.45
N LEU A 224 2.97 -7.53 13.56
CA LEU A 224 2.11 -7.35 12.40
C LEU A 224 2.23 -8.50 11.38
N GLU A 225 3.40 -9.13 11.31
CA GLU A 225 3.67 -10.27 10.43
C GLU A 225 3.27 -11.62 11.05
N GLY A 226 2.81 -11.61 12.30
CA GLY A 226 2.41 -12.82 13.03
C GLY A 226 3.59 -13.72 13.41
N VAL A 227 4.82 -13.20 13.41
CA VAL A 227 6.06 -13.95 13.74
C VAL A 227 6.23 -14.08 15.26
N VAL A 228 5.69 -13.14 16.03
CA VAL A 228 5.75 -13.13 17.49
C VAL A 228 4.34 -13.43 18.02
N LYS A 229 4.19 -14.54 18.73
CA LYS A 229 2.97 -14.90 19.50
C LYS A 229 2.99 -14.23 20.86
#